data_6216a5bb20f72e12584540177264bd0f
#
_entry.id   6216a5bb20f72e12584540177264bd0f
#
_cell.length_a   1.000
_cell.length_b   1.000
_cell.length_c   1.000
_cell.angle_alpha   90.00
_cell.angle_beta   90.00
_cell.angle_gamma   90.00
#
_symmetry.space_group_name_H-M   'P 1'
#
loop_
_entity.id
_entity.type
_entity.pdbx_description
1 polymer ?
#
loop_
_entity_poly.entity_id
_entity_poly.type
_entity_poly.pdbx_seq_one_letter_code
_entity_poly.pdbx_strand_id
1 'polypeptide(L)'
;MSGFNTSLLHDGVDDYPNGATLVPIYQSSAFKHESAEELERIFDNKAMGFSYTRINNPTIEAFEKRITKLEKGFSSVACSSGMAAIFNSIANIVRQGDEVVASCGLYGGTVELFEDLESFGITVKYVADNKPECFGELITDKTRVVFAETIGNPKLDVTDIKAVADVAHAHGIPLIVDNTVSTPYLIQPITLGADVVVNSSSKYINGSSDAISGILTFNGKFKFDKEKYPGLKPYLKFGPMAYIIKLRNGLFRNTGGCLSPQNAFLNNLGLETLGLRMERHCSNAYELARYLDTFEGITVNYPGLESSPYHEVADKQFTKGYGAIMTFRVGSKERAFKIINALKIPNIVSNIGDTKTLVIHPASTIALHLSDKDKEALGVYDDLIRVSVGIEDIDDLKEDFRAALESTDNE
;
A
#
# COMPACT_ATOMS: atom_id res chain seq x y z
N MET A 1 -15.47 -21.64 2.95
CA MET A 1 -14.61 -20.62 2.28
C MET A 1 -13.23 -21.23 2.14
N SER A 2 -12.58 -21.05 0.97
CA SER A 2 -11.19 -21.49 0.74
C SER A 2 -10.21 -20.70 1.61
N GLY A 3 -9.10 -21.31 2.04
CA GLY A 3 -8.02 -20.63 2.70
C GLY A 3 -7.34 -19.60 1.79
N PHE A 4 -6.56 -18.67 2.36
CA PHE A 4 -5.94 -17.55 1.61
C PHE A 4 -5.11 -18.04 0.41
N ASN A 5 -4.23 -19.02 0.59
CA ASN A 5 -3.37 -19.53 -0.50
C ASN A 5 -4.19 -20.20 -1.63
N THR A 6 -5.28 -20.90 -1.31
CA THR A 6 -6.20 -21.45 -2.32
C THR A 6 -6.91 -20.32 -3.08
N SER A 7 -7.42 -19.31 -2.37
CA SER A 7 -8.03 -18.13 -3.00
C SER A 7 -7.02 -17.35 -3.85
N LEU A 8 -5.79 -17.23 -3.40
CA LEU A 8 -4.69 -16.56 -4.11
C LEU A 8 -4.43 -17.20 -5.48
N LEU A 9 -4.50 -18.53 -5.58
CA LEU A 9 -4.19 -19.29 -6.78
C LEU A 9 -5.38 -19.44 -7.74
N HIS A 10 -6.61 -19.40 -7.22
CA HIS A 10 -7.80 -19.81 -7.99
C HIS A 10 -8.88 -18.73 -8.10
N ASP A 11 -9.00 -17.80 -7.14
CA ASP A 11 -10.05 -16.79 -7.20
C ASP A 11 -9.66 -15.63 -8.15
N GLY A 12 -10.57 -15.29 -9.07
CA GLY A 12 -10.34 -14.24 -10.06
C GLY A 12 -9.43 -14.66 -11.22
N VAL A 13 -9.17 -15.95 -11.35
CA VAL A 13 -8.50 -16.53 -12.52
C VAL A 13 -9.57 -16.94 -13.53
N ASP A 14 -9.42 -16.49 -14.77
CA ASP A 14 -10.29 -16.82 -15.88
C ASP A 14 -9.74 -18.00 -16.70
N ASP A 15 -10.57 -18.60 -17.56
CA ASP A 15 -10.11 -19.49 -18.62
C ASP A 15 -9.40 -18.66 -19.70
N TYR A 16 -8.13 -18.96 -19.94
CA TYR A 16 -7.34 -18.25 -20.93
C TYR A 16 -7.37 -18.95 -22.30
N PRO A 17 -7.20 -18.19 -23.41
CA PRO A 17 -7.19 -18.75 -24.75
C PRO A 17 -6.22 -19.93 -24.89
N ASN A 18 -6.62 -20.92 -25.66
CA ASN A 18 -5.83 -22.12 -25.95
C ASN A 18 -5.48 -22.99 -24.72
N GLY A 19 -6.19 -22.82 -23.62
CA GLY A 19 -5.93 -23.59 -22.39
C GLY A 19 -4.65 -23.17 -21.67
N ALA A 20 -4.19 -21.93 -21.85
CA ALA A 20 -3.03 -21.42 -21.13
C ALA A 20 -3.30 -21.40 -19.62
N THR A 21 -2.33 -21.86 -18.82
CA THR A 21 -2.44 -21.89 -17.34
C THR A 21 -2.06 -20.58 -16.70
N LEU A 22 -1.41 -19.67 -17.44
CA LEU A 22 -1.09 -18.31 -17.04
C LEU A 22 -1.74 -17.32 -17.99
N VAL A 23 -2.02 -16.10 -17.50
CA VAL A 23 -2.56 -15.04 -18.34
C VAL A 23 -1.56 -14.70 -19.47
N PRO A 24 -1.97 -14.70 -20.75
CA PRO A 24 -1.11 -14.24 -21.84
C PRO A 24 -0.79 -12.76 -21.73
N ILE A 25 0.40 -12.35 -22.19
CA ILE A 25 0.79 -10.94 -22.25
C ILE A 25 0.24 -10.31 -23.53
N TYR A 26 -0.81 -9.49 -23.41
CA TYR A 26 -1.36 -8.71 -24.52
C TYR A 26 -0.62 -7.37 -24.65
N GLN A 27 0.58 -7.41 -25.25
CA GLN A 27 1.43 -6.24 -25.47
C GLN A 27 0.96 -5.46 -26.72
N SER A 28 -0.31 -5.02 -26.68
CA SER A 28 -0.95 -4.24 -27.74
C SER A 28 -1.47 -2.92 -27.19
N SER A 29 -1.29 -1.81 -27.91
CA SER A 29 -1.87 -0.53 -27.52
C SER A 29 -3.36 -0.42 -27.86
N ALA A 30 -3.83 -1.12 -28.90
CA ALA A 30 -5.20 -1.03 -29.40
C ALA A 30 -5.76 -2.42 -29.76
N PHE A 31 -7.08 -2.54 -29.76
CA PHE A 31 -7.81 -3.76 -30.03
C PHE A 31 -8.79 -3.54 -31.20
N LYS A 32 -8.88 -4.54 -32.11
CA LYS A 32 -9.76 -4.53 -33.26
C LYS A 32 -11.17 -4.92 -32.84
N HIS A 33 -12.18 -4.26 -33.45
CA HIS A 33 -13.61 -4.56 -33.31
C HIS A 33 -14.17 -5.01 -34.64
N GLU A 34 -15.30 -5.73 -34.58
CA GLU A 34 -15.97 -6.24 -35.78
C GLU A 34 -16.82 -5.16 -36.46
N SER A 35 -17.33 -4.17 -35.71
CA SER A 35 -18.14 -3.09 -36.25
C SER A 35 -17.92 -1.78 -35.51
N ALA A 36 -18.33 -0.65 -36.14
CA ALA A 36 -18.32 0.66 -35.54
C ALA A 36 -19.33 0.77 -34.37
N GLU A 37 -20.46 0.08 -34.49
CA GLU A 37 -21.50 0.02 -33.48
C GLU A 37 -21.04 -0.72 -32.20
N GLU A 38 -20.23 -1.76 -32.35
CA GLU A 38 -19.61 -2.44 -31.21
C GLU A 38 -18.69 -1.47 -30.45
N LEU A 39 -17.81 -0.78 -31.18
CA LEU A 39 -16.89 0.17 -30.59
C LEU A 39 -17.64 1.34 -29.91
N GLU A 40 -18.68 1.88 -30.54
CA GLU A 40 -19.55 2.91 -29.96
C GLU A 40 -20.16 2.46 -28.62
N ARG A 41 -20.68 1.25 -28.56
CA ARG A 41 -21.29 0.70 -27.33
C ARG A 41 -20.28 0.56 -26.20
N ILE A 42 -19.04 0.19 -26.51
CA ILE A 42 -17.95 0.11 -25.51
C ILE A 42 -17.62 1.52 -24.98
N PHE A 43 -17.48 2.52 -25.86
CA PHE A 43 -17.20 3.90 -25.46
C PHE A 43 -18.35 4.54 -24.67
N ASP A 44 -19.60 4.15 -24.95
CA ASP A 44 -20.79 4.61 -24.22
C ASP A 44 -21.06 3.81 -22.90
N ASN A 45 -20.16 2.92 -22.51
CA ASN A 45 -20.28 2.01 -21.35
C ASN A 45 -21.56 1.12 -21.39
N LYS A 46 -22.03 0.80 -22.59
CA LYS A 46 -23.16 -0.11 -22.84
C LYS A 46 -22.72 -1.54 -23.15
N ALA A 47 -21.44 -1.75 -23.38
CA ALA A 47 -20.83 -3.06 -23.58
C ALA A 47 -19.47 -3.15 -22.88
N MET A 48 -19.11 -4.35 -22.46
CA MET A 48 -17.74 -4.66 -22.01
C MET A 48 -16.83 -4.90 -23.22
N GLY A 49 -15.56 -4.53 -23.13
CA GLY A 49 -14.61 -4.77 -24.20
C GLY A 49 -13.28 -4.01 -23.98
N PHE A 50 -12.29 -4.37 -24.78
CA PHE A 50 -10.97 -3.73 -24.77
C PHE A 50 -10.84 -2.85 -26.01
N SER A 51 -10.50 -1.59 -25.85
CA SER A 51 -10.32 -0.64 -26.94
C SER A 51 -8.90 -0.12 -27.04
N TYR A 52 -8.32 0.28 -25.93
CA TYR A 52 -7.01 0.87 -25.84
C TYR A 52 -6.37 0.59 -24.47
N THR A 53 -5.11 0.14 -24.46
CA THR A 53 -4.45 -0.35 -23.24
C THR A 53 -4.36 0.69 -22.11
N ARG A 54 -4.29 1.99 -22.42
CA ARG A 54 -4.35 3.05 -21.40
C ARG A 54 -5.67 3.05 -20.62
N ILE A 55 -6.73 2.43 -21.16
CA ILE A 55 -8.05 2.35 -20.52
C ILE A 55 -8.21 0.99 -19.84
N ASN A 56 -7.98 -0.09 -20.59
CA ASN A 56 -8.06 -1.47 -20.12
C ASN A 56 -7.29 -2.42 -21.06
N ASN A 57 -6.88 -3.57 -20.51
CA ASN A 57 -6.11 -4.59 -21.24
C ASN A 57 -6.34 -5.95 -20.58
N PRO A 58 -6.45 -7.09 -21.33
CA PRO A 58 -6.76 -8.39 -20.73
C PRO A 58 -5.76 -8.85 -19.67
N THR A 59 -4.45 -8.60 -19.86
CA THR A 59 -3.41 -8.97 -18.89
C THR A 59 -3.53 -8.14 -17.60
N ILE A 60 -3.83 -6.84 -17.75
CA ILE A 60 -4.03 -5.93 -16.62
C ILE A 60 -5.30 -6.30 -15.87
N GLU A 61 -6.39 -6.59 -16.58
CA GLU A 61 -7.67 -7.01 -15.99
C GLU A 61 -7.53 -8.29 -15.15
N ALA A 62 -6.72 -9.25 -15.61
CA ALA A 62 -6.45 -10.47 -14.85
C ALA A 62 -5.81 -10.16 -13.48
N PHE A 63 -4.85 -9.22 -13.43
CA PHE A 63 -4.26 -8.75 -12.17
C PHE A 63 -5.30 -8.04 -11.30
N GLU A 64 -6.10 -7.15 -11.89
CA GLU A 64 -7.16 -6.42 -11.18
C GLU A 64 -8.20 -7.38 -10.55
N LYS A 65 -8.63 -8.42 -11.27
CA LYS A 65 -9.59 -9.42 -10.78
C LYS A 65 -9.05 -10.18 -9.57
N ARG A 66 -7.80 -10.62 -9.63
CA ARG A 66 -7.15 -11.34 -8.52
C ARG A 66 -7.06 -10.48 -7.27
N ILE A 67 -6.52 -9.25 -7.37
CA ILE A 67 -6.44 -8.33 -6.22
C ILE A 67 -7.83 -7.99 -5.69
N THR A 68 -8.81 -7.75 -6.57
CA THR A 68 -10.20 -7.52 -6.14
C THR A 68 -10.71 -8.63 -5.22
N LYS A 69 -10.43 -9.89 -5.57
CA LYS A 69 -10.83 -11.05 -4.74
C LYS A 69 -10.07 -11.13 -3.43
N LEU A 70 -8.77 -10.88 -3.47
CA LEU A 70 -7.91 -10.94 -2.27
C LEU A 70 -8.26 -9.85 -1.26
N GLU A 71 -8.52 -8.62 -1.71
CA GLU A 71 -8.95 -7.51 -0.85
C GLU A 71 -10.44 -7.59 -0.46
N LYS A 72 -11.20 -8.58 -0.97
CA LYS A 72 -12.66 -8.67 -0.78
C LYS A 72 -13.40 -7.45 -1.31
N GLY A 73 -12.86 -6.84 -2.36
CA GLY A 73 -13.40 -5.67 -3.01
C GLY A 73 -14.47 -5.97 -4.04
N PHE A 74 -14.94 -4.91 -4.67
CA PHE A 74 -15.92 -4.95 -5.75
C PHE A 74 -15.26 -4.80 -7.13
N SER A 75 -14.32 -3.87 -7.26
CA SER A 75 -13.58 -3.63 -8.51
C SER A 75 -12.26 -2.91 -8.22
N SER A 76 -11.24 -3.21 -9.02
CA SER A 76 -9.90 -2.62 -8.91
C SER A 76 -9.48 -1.89 -10.19
N VAL A 77 -8.53 -0.97 -10.05
CA VAL A 77 -7.86 -0.27 -11.15
C VAL A 77 -6.36 -0.33 -10.90
N ALA A 78 -5.63 -1.03 -11.79
CA ALA A 78 -4.19 -1.11 -11.74
C ALA A 78 -3.53 0.14 -12.32
N CYS A 79 -2.57 0.68 -11.60
CA CYS A 79 -1.88 1.93 -11.89
C CYS A 79 -0.38 1.70 -12.13
N SER A 80 0.26 2.68 -12.78
CA SER A 80 1.69 2.65 -13.10
C SER A 80 2.60 2.61 -11.86
N SER A 81 2.11 3.04 -10.69
CA SER A 81 2.84 3.03 -9.41
C SER A 81 1.87 3.12 -8.23
N GLY A 82 2.35 2.83 -7.01
CA GLY A 82 1.61 3.07 -5.78
C GLY A 82 1.18 4.53 -5.64
N MET A 83 2.08 5.48 -5.94
CA MET A 83 1.78 6.92 -5.91
C MET A 83 0.68 7.31 -6.89
N ALA A 84 0.68 6.73 -8.11
CA ALA A 84 -0.41 6.92 -9.06
C ALA A 84 -1.73 6.36 -8.54
N ALA A 85 -1.72 5.24 -7.80
CA ALA A 85 -2.92 4.68 -7.20
C ALA A 85 -3.46 5.57 -6.06
N ILE A 86 -2.59 6.11 -5.18
CA ILE A 86 -2.97 7.06 -4.13
C ILE A 86 -3.54 8.33 -4.76
N PHE A 87 -2.82 8.96 -5.69
CA PHE A 87 -3.31 10.16 -6.37
C PHE A 87 -4.68 9.95 -7.01
N ASN A 88 -4.82 8.88 -7.81
CA ASN A 88 -6.08 8.56 -8.49
C ASN A 88 -7.24 8.29 -7.51
N SER A 89 -6.96 7.64 -6.37
CA SER A 89 -7.99 7.34 -5.37
C SER A 89 -8.57 8.59 -4.74
N ILE A 90 -7.72 9.58 -4.44
CA ILE A 90 -8.09 10.84 -3.78
C ILE A 90 -8.64 11.85 -4.79
N ALA A 91 -7.87 12.17 -5.83
CA ALA A 91 -8.24 13.20 -6.81
C ALA A 91 -9.49 12.83 -7.65
N ASN A 92 -9.90 11.55 -7.63
CA ASN A 92 -11.17 11.13 -8.21
C ASN A 92 -12.38 11.78 -7.50
N ILE A 93 -12.31 12.11 -6.23
CA ILE A 93 -13.44 12.59 -5.42
C ILE A 93 -13.20 13.93 -4.74
N VAL A 94 -11.93 14.35 -4.61
CA VAL A 94 -11.53 15.62 -4.00
C VAL A 94 -11.27 16.68 -5.09
N ARG A 95 -11.46 17.94 -4.78
CA ARG A 95 -11.24 19.08 -5.67
C ARG A 95 -10.78 20.31 -4.89
N GLN A 96 -10.45 21.38 -5.60
CA GLN A 96 -10.10 22.67 -5.01
C GLN A 96 -11.11 23.11 -3.93
N GLY A 97 -10.61 23.47 -2.75
CA GLY A 97 -11.40 23.90 -1.59
C GLY A 97 -11.85 22.79 -0.66
N ASP A 98 -11.65 21.52 -1.05
CA ASP A 98 -11.91 20.37 -0.20
C ASP A 98 -10.71 20.05 0.73
N GLU A 99 -10.95 19.20 1.73
CA GLU A 99 -9.98 18.78 2.73
C GLU A 99 -9.84 17.25 2.77
N VAL A 100 -8.61 16.81 3.07
CA VAL A 100 -8.25 15.42 3.41
C VAL A 100 -7.80 15.39 4.85
N VAL A 101 -8.30 14.44 5.66
CA VAL A 101 -7.76 14.14 6.98
C VAL A 101 -6.92 12.88 6.87
N ALA A 102 -5.66 12.96 7.25
CA ALA A 102 -4.68 11.91 7.05
C ALA A 102 -4.06 11.44 8.37
N SER A 103 -3.71 10.13 8.45
CA SER A 103 -2.95 9.58 9.57
C SER A 103 -1.58 10.27 9.70
N CYS A 104 -1.00 10.23 10.89
CA CYS A 104 0.42 10.53 11.08
C CYS A 104 1.26 9.35 10.57
N GLY A 105 2.56 9.42 10.59
CA GLY A 105 3.43 8.28 10.25
C GLY A 105 3.34 7.74 8.82
N LEU A 106 2.78 8.51 7.88
CA LEU A 106 2.67 8.12 6.47
C LEU A 106 4.04 7.96 5.79
N TYR A 107 4.06 7.16 4.74
CA TYR A 107 5.20 7.09 3.82
C TYR A 107 5.57 8.49 3.30
N GLY A 108 6.87 8.82 3.30
CA GLY A 108 7.35 10.16 2.93
C GLY A 108 6.87 10.63 1.55
N GLY A 109 6.86 9.74 0.54
CA GLY A 109 6.33 10.10 -0.78
C GLY A 109 4.81 10.40 -0.78
N THR A 110 4.05 9.85 0.17
CA THR A 110 2.63 10.22 0.34
C THR A 110 2.51 11.61 0.93
N VAL A 111 3.38 11.98 1.87
CA VAL A 111 3.44 13.33 2.44
C VAL A 111 3.79 14.34 1.34
N GLU A 112 4.82 14.09 0.54
CA GLU A 112 5.22 14.95 -0.59
C GLU A 112 4.08 15.08 -1.62
N LEU A 113 3.37 14.00 -1.95
CA LEU A 113 2.19 14.07 -2.82
C LEU A 113 1.09 14.96 -2.22
N PHE A 114 0.91 14.92 -0.92
CA PHE A 114 -0.10 15.72 -0.24
C PHE A 114 0.27 17.21 -0.23
N GLU A 115 1.55 17.55 -0.12
CA GLU A 115 2.06 18.92 -0.32
C GLU A 115 1.81 19.40 -1.76
N ASP A 116 2.02 18.52 -2.76
CA ASP A 116 1.67 18.84 -4.14
C ASP A 116 0.16 19.11 -4.31
N LEU A 117 -0.71 18.34 -3.62
CA LEU A 117 -2.16 18.54 -3.64
C LEU A 117 -2.57 19.90 -3.05
N GLU A 118 -1.82 20.45 -2.10
CA GLU A 118 -2.05 21.80 -1.57
C GLU A 118 -1.89 22.88 -2.67
N SER A 119 -0.97 22.67 -3.61
CA SER A 119 -0.80 23.56 -4.76
C SER A 119 -2.02 23.58 -5.69
N PHE A 120 -2.84 22.51 -5.66
CA PHE A 120 -4.13 22.43 -6.35
C PHE A 120 -5.31 22.93 -5.49
N GLY A 121 -5.03 23.51 -4.32
CA GLY A 121 -6.03 24.06 -3.41
C GLY A 121 -6.80 23.01 -2.61
N ILE A 122 -6.21 21.83 -2.39
CA ILE A 122 -6.70 20.78 -1.52
C ILE A 122 -5.92 20.86 -0.21
N THR A 123 -6.58 21.07 0.92
CA THR A 123 -5.91 21.14 2.22
C THR A 123 -5.78 19.75 2.83
N VAL A 124 -4.58 19.39 3.30
CA VAL A 124 -4.37 18.13 4.03
C VAL A 124 -4.11 18.43 5.52
N LYS A 125 -4.83 17.73 6.38
CA LYS A 125 -4.69 17.83 7.84
C LYS A 125 -4.23 16.50 8.40
N TYR A 126 -3.10 16.50 9.09
CA TYR A 126 -2.53 15.31 9.71
C TYR A 126 -2.99 15.20 11.17
N VAL A 127 -3.40 13.99 11.58
CA VAL A 127 -3.67 13.72 12.99
C VAL A 127 -2.36 13.70 13.79
N ALA A 128 -2.43 14.08 15.05
CA ALA A 128 -1.27 14.02 15.94
C ALA A 128 -0.94 12.58 16.40
N ASP A 129 -1.97 11.73 16.47
CA ASP A 129 -1.91 10.31 16.83
C ASP A 129 -2.96 9.55 16.02
N ASN A 130 -2.71 8.28 15.68
CA ASN A 130 -3.64 7.44 14.89
C ASN A 130 -4.85 6.92 15.70
N LYS A 131 -5.13 7.50 16.87
CA LYS A 131 -6.35 7.23 17.62
C LYS A 131 -7.58 7.73 16.86
N PRO A 132 -8.68 6.96 16.85
CA PRO A 132 -9.88 7.30 16.06
C PRO A 132 -10.46 8.69 16.38
N GLU A 133 -10.44 9.12 17.64
CA GLU A 133 -10.92 10.43 18.06
C GLU A 133 -10.17 11.59 17.41
N CYS A 134 -8.85 11.44 17.18
CA CYS A 134 -8.04 12.48 16.54
C CYS A 134 -8.46 12.74 15.09
N PHE A 135 -8.93 11.71 14.38
CA PHE A 135 -9.50 11.90 13.05
C PHE A 135 -10.81 12.70 13.10
N GLY A 136 -11.69 12.37 14.06
CA GLY A 136 -12.97 13.06 14.25
C GLY A 136 -12.81 14.55 14.52
N GLU A 137 -11.83 14.93 15.33
CA GLU A 137 -11.54 16.32 15.70
C GLU A 137 -11.14 17.20 14.51
N LEU A 138 -10.53 16.62 13.47
CA LEU A 138 -10.06 17.36 12.30
C LEU A 138 -11.08 17.41 11.16
N ILE A 139 -12.13 16.57 11.20
CA ILE A 139 -13.16 16.53 10.16
C ILE A 139 -14.01 17.80 10.21
N THR A 140 -14.22 18.40 9.03
CA THR A 140 -15.09 19.58 8.83
C THR A 140 -16.06 19.32 7.69
N ASP A 141 -16.94 20.29 7.41
CA ASP A 141 -17.86 20.23 6.25
C ASP A 141 -17.14 20.20 4.89
N LYS A 142 -15.86 20.57 4.84
CA LYS A 142 -15.02 20.50 3.65
C LYS A 142 -14.31 19.17 3.48
N THR A 143 -14.24 18.37 4.51
CA THR A 143 -13.52 17.07 4.46
C THR A 143 -14.24 16.11 3.51
N ARG A 144 -13.48 15.49 2.60
CA ARG A 144 -14.00 14.55 1.59
C ARG A 144 -13.39 13.16 1.69
N VAL A 145 -12.26 13.03 2.34
CA VAL A 145 -11.51 11.77 2.47
C VAL A 145 -10.85 11.71 3.83
N VAL A 146 -10.90 10.54 4.45
CA VAL A 146 -9.97 10.13 5.49
C VAL A 146 -8.98 9.16 4.83
N PHE A 147 -7.69 9.40 5.01
CA PHE A 147 -6.60 8.56 4.46
C PHE A 147 -5.74 8.01 5.60
N ALA A 148 -5.44 6.71 5.56
CA ALA A 148 -4.56 6.06 6.55
C ALA A 148 -3.72 4.96 5.91
N GLU A 149 -2.59 4.61 6.54
CA GLU A 149 -1.84 3.38 6.28
C GLU A 149 -2.18 2.32 7.33
N THR A 150 -2.18 1.04 6.94
CA THR A 150 -2.38 -0.06 7.90
C THR A 150 -1.24 -0.16 8.90
N ILE A 151 -0.01 0.00 8.40
CA ILE A 151 1.23 0.11 9.16
C ILE A 151 2.04 1.23 8.51
N GLY A 152 2.36 2.27 9.27
CA GLY A 152 3.17 3.39 8.80
C GLY A 152 4.64 3.00 8.55
N ASN A 153 5.33 3.75 7.70
CA ASN A 153 6.73 3.48 7.34
C ASN A 153 7.53 4.79 7.29
N PRO A 154 8.54 4.96 8.17
CA PRO A 154 9.19 3.97 9.02
C PRO A 154 8.71 3.91 10.48
N LYS A 155 7.70 4.70 10.88
CA LYS A 155 7.23 4.82 12.28
C LYS A 155 6.68 3.51 12.85
N LEU A 156 6.11 2.65 11.98
CA LEU A 156 5.46 1.39 12.31
C LEU A 156 4.27 1.53 13.27
N ASP A 157 3.66 2.71 13.28
CA ASP A 157 2.38 2.93 13.91
C ASP A 157 1.28 2.14 13.18
N VAL A 158 0.35 1.58 13.95
CA VAL A 158 -0.74 0.75 13.42
C VAL A 158 -2.05 1.48 13.60
N THR A 159 -2.80 1.64 12.51
CA THR A 159 -4.12 2.27 12.53
C THR A 159 -5.21 1.24 12.83
N ASP A 160 -6.09 1.49 13.81
CA ASP A 160 -7.33 0.72 14.00
C ASP A 160 -8.32 1.04 12.87
N ILE A 161 -8.25 0.24 11.81
CA ILE A 161 -9.00 0.49 10.57
C ILE A 161 -10.51 0.52 10.82
N LYS A 162 -11.02 -0.40 11.66
CA LYS A 162 -12.46 -0.45 11.95
C LYS A 162 -12.95 0.79 12.67
N ALA A 163 -12.22 1.23 13.67
CA ALA A 163 -12.62 2.40 14.48
C ALA A 163 -12.51 3.70 13.66
N VAL A 164 -11.45 3.86 12.85
CA VAL A 164 -11.31 5.03 11.96
C VAL A 164 -12.38 5.04 10.86
N ALA A 165 -12.74 3.85 10.31
CA ALA A 165 -13.84 3.74 9.35
C ALA A 165 -15.18 4.19 9.98
N ASP A 166 -15.46 3.79 11.21
CA ASP A 166 -16.68 4.20 11.91
C ASP A 166 -16.74 5.72 12.09
N VAL A 167 -15.63 6.35 12.46
CA VAL A 167 -15.53 7.82 12.55
C VAL A 167 -15.78 8.48 11.21
N ALA A 168 -15.11 8.05 10.13
CA ALA A 168 -15.28 8.60 8.80
C ALA A 168 -16.73 8.47 8.30
N HIS A 169 -17.33 7.30 8.47
CA HIS A 169 -18.69 7.00 8.04
C HIS A 169 -19.75 7.77 8.85
N ALA A 170 -19.54 8.03 10.14
CA ALA A 170 -20.41 8.88 10.93
C ALA A 170 -20.54 10.31 10.34
N HIS A 171 -19.54 10.77 9.62
CA HIS A 171 -19.51 12.03 8.89
C HIS A 171 -19.86 11.90 7.40
N GLY A 172 -20.22 10.70 6.90
CA GLY A 172 -20.52 10.44 5.48
C GLY A 172 -19.30 10.66 4.57
N ILE A 173 -18.11 10.27 5.05
CA ILE A 173 -16.82 10.42 4.37
C ILE A 173 -16.22 9.02 4.16
N PRO A 174 -15.66 8.70 2.95
CA PRO A 174 -14.99 7.43 2.73
C PRO A 174 -13.63 7.38 3.40
N LEU A 175 -13.25 6.19 3.86
CA LEU A 175 -11.89 5.84 4.30
C LEU A 175 -11.11 5.21 3.15
N ILE A 176 -9.97 5.78 2.81
CA ILE A 176 -8.97 5.22 1.90
C ILE A 176 -7.80 4.69 2.73
N VAL A 177 -7.41 3.44 2.51
CA VAL A 177 -6.35 2.78 3.27
C VAL A 177 -5.25 2.30 2.35
N ASP A 178 -4.02 2.71 2.61
CA ASP A 178 -2.85 2.08 1.99
C ASP A 178 -2.48 0.81 2.77
N ASN A 179 -2.57 -0.33 2.06
CA ASN A 179 -2.34 -1.67 2.60
C ASN A 179 -1.00 -2.26 2.13
N THR A 180 -0.09 -1.42 1.65
CA THR A 180 1.17 -1.86 1.01
C THR A 180 2.03 -2.71 1.92
N VAL A 181 2.20 -2.33 3.18
CA VAL A 181 3.07 -3.04 4.14
C VAL A 181 2.44 -4.35 4.61
N SER A 182 1.13 -4.34 4.86
CA SER A 182 0.41 -5.51 5.38
C SER A 182 -0.01 -6.49 4.30
N THR A 183 -0.28 -6.01 3.09
CA THR A 183 -0.87 -6.77 1.98
C THR A 183 -2.23 -7.40 2.36
N PRO A 184 -3.03 -7.89 1.43
CA PRO A 184 -4.25 -8.63 1.74
C PRO A 184 -4.01 -9.95 2.49
N TYR A 185 -2.74 -10.34 2.69
CA TYR A 185 -2.38 -11.52 3.48
C TYR A 185 -2.59 -11.31 4.98
N LEU A 186 -2.11 -10.20 5.54
CA LEU A 186 -2.24 -9.90 6.98
C LEU A 186 -3.61 -9.34 7.33
N ILE A 187 -4.13 -8.45 6.47
CA ILE A 187 -5.39 -7.74 6.72
C ILE A 187 -6.09 -7.43 5.40
N GLN A 188 -7.41 -7.42 5.45
CA GLN A 188 -8.28 -7.01 4.35
C GLN A 188 -9.10 -5.79 4.80
N PRO A 189 -8.58 -4.56 4.63
CA PRO A 189 -9.19 -3.35 5.21
C PRO A 189 -10.66 -3.15 4.81
N ILE A 190 -11.05 -3.61 3.61
CA ILE A 190 -12.46 -3.57 3.15
C ILE A 190 -13.38 -4.32 4.10
N THR A 191 -12.94 -5.41 4.71
CA THR A 191 -13.76 -6.17 5.67
C THR A 191 -13.93 -5.46 7.00
N LEU A 192 -13.08 -4.48 7.27
CA LEU A 192 -13.09 -3.65 8.47
C LEU A 192 -13.71 -2.25 8.24
N GLY A 193 -14.19 -1.98 7.03
CA GLY A 193 -14.91 -0.74 6.72
C GLY A 193 -14.18 0.23 5.79
N ALA A 194 -12.95 -0.07 5.35
CA ALA A 194 -12.33 0.75 4.31
C ALA A 194 -13.16 0.76 3.01
N ASP A 195 -13.23 1.90 2.36
CA ASP A 195 -14.00 2.06 1.13
C ASP A 195 -13.13 1.90 -0.11
N VAL A 196 -11.90 2.38 -0.03
CA VAL A 196 -10.87 2.17 -1.06
C VAL A 196 -9.61 1.66 -0.38
N VAL A 197 -9.02 0.63 -0.94
CA VAL A 197 -7.72 0.10 -0.53
C VAL A 197 -6.71 0.34 -1.64
N VAL A 198 -5.55 0.87 -1.29
CA VAL A 198 -4.42 1.08 -2.20
C VAL A 198 -3.30 0.12 -1.83
N ASN A 199 -2.61 -0.40 -2.83
CA ASN A 199 -1.36 -1.13 -2.65
C ASN A 199 -0.33 -0.63 -3.67
N SER A 200 0.87 -0.31 -3.20
CA SER A 200 2.04 -0.29 -4.08
C SER A 200 2.41 -1.73 -4.39
N SER A 201 1.89 -2.25 -5.51
CA SER A 201 2.14 -3.66 -5.89
C SER A 201 3.58 -3.93 -6.33
N SER A 202 4.41 -2.89 -6.45
CA SER A 202 5.87 -2.99 -6.61
C SER A 202 6.58 -3.67 -5.42
N LYS A 203 5.91 -3.72 -4.24
CA LYS A 203 6.48 -4.18 -2.99
C LYS A 203 6.20 -5.68 -2.79
N TYR A 204 5.67 -6.08 -1.67
CA TYR A 204 5.39 -7.49 -1.32
C TYR A 204 4.54 -8.24 -2.36
N ILE A 205 3.60 -7.58 -3.05
CA ILE A 205 2.77 -8.23 -4.08
C ILE A 205 3.65 -8.76 -5.22
N ASN A 206 4.54 -7.93 -5.74
CA ASN A 206 5.55 -8.34 -6.72
C ASN A 206 6.62 -9.24 -6.09
N GLY A 207 7.28 -8.76 -5.04
CA GLY A 207 8.23 -9.50 -4.21
C GLY A 207 9.64 -9.64 -4.76
N SER A 208 9.90 -9.24 -6.01
CA SER A 208 11.18 -9.46 -6.69
C SER A 208 11.88 -8.17 -7.13
N SER A 209 11.28 -7.01 -6.85
CA SER A 209 11.79 -5.68 -7.27
C SER A 209 11.96 -5.53 -8.79
N ASP A 210 11.23 -6.30 -9.60
CA ASP A 210 11.33 -6.35 -11.07
C ASP A 210 10.25 -5.54 -11.79
N ALA A 211 9.24 -5.00 -11.05
CA ALA A 211 8.16 -4.21 -11.63
C ALA A 211 7.77 -3.03 -10.73
N ILE A 212 7.57 -1.86 -11.33
CA ILE A 212 6.89 -0.74 -10.67
C ILE A 212 5.42 -0.81 -11.02
N SER A 213 4.56 -0.75 -10.00
CA SER A 213 3.11 -0.92 -10.16
C SER A 213 2.36 -0.44 -8.91
N GLY A 214 1.08 -0.18 -9.07
CA GLY A 214 0.15 0.12 -8.00
C GLY A 214 -1.25 -0.38 -8.36
N ILE A 215 -2.11 -0.44 -7.37
CA ILE A 215 -3.50 -0.83 -7.58
C ILE A 215 -4.37 -0.19 -6.50
N LEU A 216 -5.56 0.25 -6.89
CA LEU A 216 -6.61 0.64 -5.96
C LEU A 216 -7.81 -0.29 -6.12
N THR A 217 -8.46 -0.62 -5.00
CA THR A 217 -9.62 -1.49 -4.93
C THR A 217 -10.75 -0.79 -4.19
N PHE A 218 -11.91 -0.68 -4.82
CA PHE A 218 -13.10 -0.08 -4.24
C PHE A 218 -14.07 -1.14 -3.72
N ASN A 219 -14.71 -0.88 -2.56
CA ASN A 219 -15.61 -1.83 -1.90
C ASN A 219 -17.00 -1.95 -2.55
N GLY A 220 -17.40 -1.02 -3.43
CA GLY A 220 -18.71 -0.98 -4.08
C GLY A 220 -19.89 -0.65 -3.16
N LYS A 221 -19.66 -0.36 -1.89
CA LYS A 221 -20.73 -0.19 -0.87
C LYS A 221 -20.92 1.25 -0.43
N PHE A 222 -19.87 2.09 -0.46
CA PHE A 222 -19.96 3.48 -0.02
C PHE A 222 -20.92 4.27 -0.91
N LYS A 223 -21.86 4.97 -0.26
CA LYS A 223 -22.88 5.76 -0.94
C LYS A 223 -22.44 7.23 -0.97
N PHE A 224 -21.92 7.67 -2.11
CA PHE A 224 -21.51 9.06 -2.31
C PHE A 224 -22.73 9.98 -2.36
N ASP A 225 -22.79 10.93 -1.44
CA ASP A 225 -23.79 12.01 -1.50
C ASP A 225 -23.50 12.95 -2.68
N LYS A 226 -24.51 13.24 -3.49
CA LYS A 226 -24.37 14.03 -4.73
C LYS A 226 -24.00 15.49 -4.50
N GLU A 227 -24.34 16.06 -3.35
CA GLU A 227 -24.02 17.44 -3.01
C GLU A 227 -22.61 17.52 -2.41
N LYS A 228 -22.23 16.54 -1.61
CA LYS A 228 -20.87 16.42 -1.05
C LYS A 228 -19.83 16.04 -2.12
N TYR A 229 -20.22 15.19 -3.09
CA TYR A 229 -19.35 14.70 -4.18
C TYR A 229 -19.94 15.03 -5.57
N PRO A 230 -20.14 16.32 -5.92
CA PRO A 230 -20.85 16.67 -7.15
C PRO A 230 -20.13 16.23 -8.44
N GLY A 231 -18.82 15.93 -8.39
CA GLY A 231 -18.09 15.32 -9.50
C GLY A 231 -18.54 13.88 -9.82
N LEU A 232 -19.16 13.18 -8.87
CA LEU A 232 -19.74 11.84 -9.07
C LEU A 232 -21.19 11.88 -9.55
N LYS A 233 -21.89 13.01 -9.43
CA LYS A 233 -23.32 13.13 -9.77
C LYS A 233 -23.71 12.54 -11.12
N PRO A 234 -22.97 12.78 -12.24
CA PRO A 234 -23.30 12.19 -13.54
C PRO A 234 -23.15 10.67 -13.59
N TYR A 235 -22.34 10.11 -12.68
CA TYR A 235 -21.97 8.69 -12.64
C TYR A 235 -22.82 7.89 -11.66
N LEU A 236 -23.56 8.51 -10.74
CA LEU A 236 -24.37 7.82 -9.72
C LEU A 236 -25.41 6.88 -10.32
N LYS A 237 -25.83 7.11 -11.58
CA LYS A 237 -26.73 6.22 -12.34
C LYS A 237 -26.13 4.79 -12.54
N PHE A 238 -24.82 4.63 -12.43
CA PHE A 238 -24.14 3.35 -12.55
C PHE A 238 -24.05 2.58 -11.22
N GLY A 239 -24.71 3.09 -10.15
CA GLY A 239 -24.75 2.42 -8.84
C GLY A 239 -23.35 2.15 -8.26
N PRO A 240 -23.05 0.92 -7.85
CA PRO A 240 -21.74 0.57 -7.26
C PRO A 240 -20.54 0.86 -8.18
N MET A 241 -20.75 0.92 -9.49
CA MET A 241 -19.69 1.22 -10.46
C MET A 241 -19.35 2.71 -10.59
N ALA A 242 -20.13 3.62 -9.97
CA ALA A 242 -20.00 5.08 -10.18
C ALA A 242 -18.58 5.60 -9.96
N TYR A 243 -17.93 5.20 -8.86
CA TYR A 243 -16.57 5.60 -8.51
C TYR A 243 -15.54 5.12 -9.55
N ILE A 244 -15.61 3.86 -9.93
CA ILE A 244 -14.68 3.22 -10.89
C ILE A 244 -14.88 3.76 -12.31
N ILE A 245 -16.14 3.90 -12.76
CA ILE A 245 -16.44 4.42 -14.11
C ILE A 245 -15.98 5.87 -14.23
N LYS A 246 -16.23 6.71 -13.21
CA LYS A 246 -15.71 8.09 -13.20
C LYS A 246 -14.18 8.10 -13.31
N LEU A 247 -13.52 7.26 -12.53
CA LEU A 247 -12.07 7.19 -12.53
C LEU A 247 -11.52 6.77 -13.91
N ARG A 248 -12.01 5.64 -14.45
CA ARG A 248 -11.54 5.09 -15.72
C ARG A 248 -11.84 6.00 -16.91
N ASN A 249 -13.01 6.63 -16.97
CA ASN A 249 -13.40 7.54 -18.07
C ASN A 249 -12.84 8.95 -17.91
N GLY A 250 -12.36 9.30 -16.74
CA GLY A 250 -11.84 10.62 -16.40
C GLY A 250 -10.36 10.63 -16.10
N LEU A 251 -10.04 10.87 -14.83
CA LEU A 251 -8.69 11.16 -14.35
C LEU A 251 -7.67 10.09 -14.76
N PHE A 252 -7.93 8.82 -14.50
CA PHE A 252 -7.03 7.72 -14.82
C PHE A 252 -6.67 7.68 -16.31
N ARG A 253 -7.69 7.69 -17.18
CA ARG A 253 -7.48 7.70 -18.64
C ARG A 253 -6.71 8.93 -19.10
N ASN A 254 -7.04 10.10 -18.55
CA ASN A 254 -6.54 11.38 -19.03
C ASN A 254 -5.12 11.67 -18.56
N THR A 255 -4.74 11.23 -17.35
CA THR A 255 -3.38 11.36 -16.81
C THR A 255 -2.44 10.26 -17.32
N GLY A 256 -2.99 9.13 -17.80
CA GLY A 256 -2.18 8.05 -18.35
C GLY A 256 -1.46 7.22 -17.30
N GLY A 257 -1.92 7.21 -16.04
CA GLY A 257 -1.32 6.43 -14.94
C GLY A 257 -1.56 4.92 -15.03
N CYS A 258 -1.68 4.36 -16.25
CA CYS A 258 -1.97 2.95 -16.49
C CYS A 258 -0.75 2.06 -16.28
N LEU A 259 -0.99 0.83 -15.82
CA LEU A 259 0.02 -0.21 -15.71
C LEU A 259 0.40 -0.76 -17.11
N SER A 260 1.64 -1.21 -17.30
CA SER A 260 2.01 -1.95 -18.50
C SER A 260 1.56 -3.41 -18.41
N PRO A 261 1.19 -4.07 -19.54
CA PRO A 261 0.85 -5.49 -19.53
C PRO A 261 1.99 -6.38 -19.01
N GLN A 262 3.24 -6.04 -19.33
CA GLN A 262 4.40 -6.77 -18.83
C GLN A 262 4.49 -6.73 -17.30
N ASN A 263 4.34 -5.54 -16.69
CA ASN A 263 4.39 -5.41 -15.22
C ASN A 263 3.17 -6.07 -14.56
N ALA A 264 1.99 -6.05 -15.20
CA ALA A 264 0.82 -6.80 -14.74
C ALA A 264 1.07 -8.31 -14.72
N PHE A 265 1.75 -8.85 -15.74
CA PHE A 265 2.15 -10.24 -15.80
C PHE A 265 3.13 -10.61 -14.68
N LEU A 266 4.18 -9.80 -14.46
CA LEU A 266 5.15 -10.01 -13.37
C LEU A 266 4.46 -9.98 -11.99
N ASN A 267 3.51 -9.06 -11.78
CA ASN A 267 2.71 -9.05 -10.55
C ASN A 267 1.83 -10.28 -10.40
N ASN A 268 1.25 -10.80 -11.49
CA ASN A 268 0.49 -12.06 -11.44
C ASN A 268 1.38 -13.25 -11.02
N LEU A 269 2.64 -13.30 -11.48
CA LEU A 269 3.61 -14.29 -11.03
C LEU A 269 3.94 -14.12 -9.54
N GLY A 270 4.23 -12.87 -9.12
CA GLY A 270 4.51 -12.55 -7.72
C GLY A 270 3.37 -12.93 -6.77
N LEU A 271 2.12 -12.75 -7.21
CA LEU A 271 0.94 -13.13 -6.43
C LEU A 271 0.93 -14.62 -6.08
N GLU A 272 1.35 -15.50 -6.96
CA GLU A 272 1.24 -16.96 -6.74
C GLU A 272 1.97 -17.45 -5.49
N THR A 273 2.98 -16.72 -5.05
CA THR A 273 3.76 -17.06 -3.86
C THR A 273 3.59 -16.06 -2.71
N LEU A 274 2.70 -15.06 -2.85
CA LEU A 274 2.54 -13.99 -1.86
C LEU A 274 2.31 -14.54 -0.45
N GLY A 275 1.42 -15.51 -0.28
CA GLY A 275 1.11 -16.07 1.04
C GLY A 275 2.31 -16.74 1.70
N LEU A 276 3.06 -17.55 0.94
CA LEU A 276 4.28 -18.22 1.43
C LEU A 276 5.38 -17.20 1.77
N ARG A 277 5.57 -16.20 0.92
CA ARG A 277 6.56 -15.14 1.18
C ARG A 277 6.19 -14.32 2.41
N MET A 278 4.95 -13.87 2.53
CA MET A 278 4.51 -13.08 3.69
C MET A 278 4.62 -13.86 5.01
N GLU A 279 4.31 -15.15 5.02
CA GLU A 279 4.50 -16.01 6.18
C GLU A 279 5.98 -16.01 6.62
N ARG A 280 6.90 -16.24 5.69
CA ARG A 280 8.34 -16.25 5.98
C ARG A 280 8.87 -14.87 6.35
N HIS A 281 8.48 -13.82 5.63
CA HIS A 281 8.83 -12.44 5.95
C HIS A 281 8.44 -12.06 7.39
N CYS A 282 7.19 -12.33 7.77
CA CYS A 282 6.69 -11.98 9.10
C CYS A 282 7.36 -12.80 10.20
N SER A 283 7.58 -14.10 9.97
CA SER A 283 8.30 -14.97 10.89
C SER A 283 9.73 -14.47 11.10
N ASN A 284 10.46 -14.21 10.03
CA ASN A 284 11.82 -13.71 10.10
C ASN A 284 11.91 -12.35 10.81
N ALA A 285 10.98 -11.42 10.49
CA ALA A 285 10.96 -10.11 11.12
C ALA A 285 10.69 -10.20 12.63
N TYR A 286 9.76 -11.05 13.04
CA TYR A 286 9.47 -11.29 14.45
C TYR A 286 10.67 -11.89 15.21
N GLU A 287 11.29 -12.92 14.63
CA GLU A 287 12.45 -13.56 15.21
C GLU A 287 13.68 -12.63 15.30
N LEU A 288 13.93 -11.85 14.24
CA LEU A 288 15.01 -10.87 14.23
C LEU A 288 14.76 -9.74 15.23
N ALA A 289 13.52 -9.21 15.30
CA ALA A 289 13.15 -8.16 16.24
C ALA A 289 13.36 -8.59 17.68
N ARG A 290 12.86 -9.79 18.06
CA ARG A 290 13.10 -10.37 19.39
C ARG A 290 14.56 -10.58 19.70
N TYR A 291 15.32 -11.02 18.72
CA TYR A 291 16.76 -11.25 18.91
C TYR A 291 17.49 -9.93 19.14
N LEU A 292 17.26 -8.90 18.32
CA LEU A 292 17.91 -7.61 18.48
C LEU A 292 17.47 -6.86 19.76
N ASP A 293 16.28 -7.10 20.26
CA ASP A 293 15.77 -6.51 21.51
C ASP A 293 16.51 -7.06 22.76
N THR A 294 17.33 -8.13 22.61
CA THR A 294 18.18 -8.66 23.69
C THR A 294 19.52 -7.93 23.84
N PHE A 295 19.90 -7.08 22.89
CA PHE A 295 21.19 -6.39 22.92
C PHE A 295 21.11 -5.09 23.73
N GLU A 296 22.06 -4.89 24.63
CA GLU A 296 22.16 -3.65 25.41
C GLU A 296 22.42 -2.45 24.49
N GLY A 297 21.74 -1.34 24.76
CA GLY A 297 21.87 -0.11 23.96
C GLY A 297 21.15 -0.14 22.59
N ILE A 298 20.39 -1.20 22.31
CA ILE A 298 19.51 -1.29 21.15
C ILE A 298 18.06 -1.09 21.59
N THR A 299 17.31 -0.26 20.85
CA THR A 299 15.86 -0.09 21.08
C THR A 299 15.13 -0.49 19.80
N VAL A 300 14.43 -1.59 19.85
CA VAL A 300 13.71 -2.15 18.70
C VAL A 300 12.27 -1.62 18.67
N ASN A 301 11.79 -1.27 17.48
CA ASN A 301 10.38 -0.98 17.22
C ASN A 301 9.85 -1.97 16.17
N TYR A 302 8.88 -2.78 16.57
CA TYR A 302 8.18 -3.74 15.72
C TYR A 302 6.80 -4.04 16.32
N PRO A 303 5.69 -3.96 15.55
CA PRO A 303 4.34 -4.11 16.11
C PRO A 303 4.06 -5.47 16.77
N GLY A 304 4.86 -6.49 16.46
CA GLY A 304 4.75 -7.82 17.07
C GLY A 304 5.39 -7.97 18.45
N LEU A 305 6.15 -6.98 18.94
CA LEU A 305 6.72 -7.00 20.28
C LEU A 305 5.69 -6.45 21.29
N GLU A 306 5.56 -7.09 22.45
CA GLU A 306 4.68 -6.63 23.54
C GLU A 306 5.09 -5.23 24.06
N SER A 307 6.36 -4.86 23.90
CA SER A 307 6.87 -3.53 24.22
C SER A 307 6.44 -2.43 23.24
N SER A 308 5.93 -2.80 22.06
CA SER A 308 5.44 -1.82 21.07
C SER A 308 4.14 -1.14 21.55
N PRO A 309 4.05 0.20 21.48
CA PRO A 309 2.81 0.90 21.82
C PRO A 309 1.64 0.56 20.88
N TYR A 310 1.91 -0.09 19.76
CA TYR A 310 0.91 -0.47 18.74
C TYR A 310 0.56 -1.96 18.78
N HIS A 311 1.15 -2.74 19.70
CA HIS A 311 0.97 -4.19 19.76
C HIS A 311 -0.50 -4.59 19.93
N GLU A 312 -1.20 -3.95 20.85
CA GLU A 312 -2.62 -4.24 21.12
C GLU A 312 -3.51 -4.05 19.88
N VAL A 313 -3.31 -2.95 19.14
CA VAL A 313 -4.05 -2.69 17.89
C VAL A 313 -3.66 -3.67 16.81
N ALA A 314 -2.37 -4.00 16.71
CA ALA A 314 -1.87 -4.97 15.74
C ALA A 314 -2.43 -6.37 16.00
N ASP A 315 -2.41 -6.84 17.25
CA ASP A 315 -2.91 -8.15 17.65
C ASP A 315 -4.44 -8.29 17.44
N LYS A 316 -5.17 -7.20 17.65
CA LYS A 316 -6.62 -7.14 17.42
C LYS A 316 -7.02 -7.39 15.96
N GLN A 317 -6.21 -6.93 14.98
CA GLN A 317 -6.62 -6.94 13.58
C GLN A 317 -5.76 -7.80 12.64
N PHE A 318 -4.53 -8.13 13.03
CA PHE A 318 -3.65 -8.99 12.24
C PHE A 318 -3.66 -10.42 12.78
N THR A 319 -3.95 -11.40 11.92
CA THR A 319 -4.10 -12.80 12.36
C THR A 319 -2.97 -13.71 11.92
N LYS A 320 -2.01 -13.20 11.12
CA LYS A 320 -0.98 -14.01 10.45
C LYS A 320 0.43 -13.42 10.56
N GLY A 321 0.65 -12.51 11.51
CA GLY A 321 1.91 -11.81 11.73
C GLY A 321 1.73 -10.29 11.73
N TYR A 322 2.81 -9.55 11.88
CA TYR A 322 2.78 -8.11 12.19
C TYR A 322 3.55 -7.26 11.17
N GLY A 323 3.69 -7.76 9.94
CA GLY A 323 4.47 -7.13 8.86
C GLY A 323 5.92 -7.59 8.87
N ALA A 324 6.69 -7.08 7.91
CA ALA A 324 8.08 -7.47 7.74
C ALA A 324 9.05 -6.28 7.72
N ILE A 325 8.60 -5.14 8.20
CA ILE A 325 9.46 -3.97 8.45
C ILE A 325 9.67 -3.86 9.95
N MET A 326 10.91 -3.70 10.35
CA MET A 326 11.28 -3.32 11.70
C MET A 326 12.24 -2.15 11.68
N THR A 327 12.30 -1.41 12.78
CA THR A 327 13.30 -0.37 12.98
C THR A 327 13.99 -0.57 14.33
N PHE A 328 15.23 -0.12 14.44
CA PHE A 328 15.91 -0.10 15.72
C PHE A 328 16.86 1.09 15.80
N ARG A 329 17.09 1.56 17.03
CA ARG A 329 17.94 2.68 17.35
C ARG A 329 19.24 2.19 18.00
N VAL A 330 20.35 2.86 17.69
CA VAL A 330 21.70 2.43 18.07
C VAL A 330 22.51 3.52 18.77
N GLY A 331 21.89 4.64 19.13
CA GLY A 331 22.48 5.71 19.93
C GLY A 331 23.16 6.84 19.14
N SER A 332 23.69 6.59 17.93
CA SER A 332 24.25 7.65 17.08
C SER A 332 24.18 7.30 15.59
N LYS A 333 24.24 8.33 14.75
CA LYS A 333 24.28 8.20 13.29
C LYS A 333 25.55 7.47 12.83
N GLU A 334 26.68 7.79 13.43
CA GLU A 334 27.98 7.19 13.10
C GLU A 334 27.93 5.67 13.36
N ARG A 335 27.38 5.25 14.49
CA ARG A 335 27.19 3.83 14.81
C ARG A 335 26.20 3.17 13.85
N ALA A 336 25.10 3.83 13.50
CA ALA A 336 24.16 3.33 12.52
C ALA A 336 24.82 3.06 11.16
N PHE A 337 25.65 3.99 10.68
CA PHE A 337 26.38 3.84 9.42
C PHE A 337 27.41 2.71 9.49
N LYS A 338 28.16 2.59 10.59
CA LYS A 338 29.12 1.50 10.79
C LYS A 338 28.42 0.15 10.74
N ILE A 339 27.30 -0.01 11.46
CA ILE A 339 26.50 -1.23 11.46
C ILE A 339 26.01 -1.57 10.05
N ILE A 340 25.36 -0.62 9.37
CA ILE A 340 24.83 -0.82 8.01
C ILE A 340 25.96 -1.26 7.06
N ASN A 341 27.13 -0.62 7.14
CA ASN A 341 28.26 -0.93 6.26
C ASN A 341 28.96 -2.27 6.61
N ALA A 342 28.80 -2.77 7.84
CA ALA A 342 29.37 -4.04 8.28
C ALA A 342 28.51 -5.25 7.91
N LEU A 343 27.19 -5.05 7.70
CA LEU A 343 26.26 -6.08 7.26
C LEU A 343 26.67 -6.64 5.89
N LYS A 344 26.55 -7.97 5.70
CA LYS A 344 26.95 -8.68 4.48
C LYS A 344 25.79 -9.26 3.71
N ILE A 345 24.70 -9.64 4.39
CA ILE A 345 23.52 -10.24 3.77
C ILE A 345 22.53 -9.16 3.31
N PRO A 346 22.12 -8.19 4.16
CA PRO A 346 21.18 -7.15 3.74
C PRO A 346 21.76 -6.24 2.67
N ASN A 347 20.95 -5.95 1.65
CA ASN A 347 21.30 -4.95 0.65
C ASN A 347 20.97 -3.52 1.15
N ILE A 348 21.86 -2.57 0.94
CA ILE A 348 21.62 -1.15 1.21
C ILE A 348 20.76 -0.59 0.04
N VAL A 349 19.44 -0.64 0.20
CA VAL A 349 18.48 -0.27 -0.85
C VAL A 349 17.27 0.43 -0.27
N SER A 350 16.92 1.59 -0.81
CA SER A 350 15.70 2.35 -0.44
C SER A 350 14.43 1.72 -1.01
N ASN A 351 14.15 0.48 -0.62
CA ASN A 351 12.94 -0.25 -0.99
C ASN A 351 12.42 -1.07 0.21
N ILE A 352 11.29 -1.75 0.04
CA ILE A 352 10.70 -2.72 0.97
C ILE A 352 10.06 -3.87 0.19
N GLY A 353 9.84 -5.00 0.85
CA GLY A 353 9.04 -6.10 0.29
C GLY A 353 9.74 -6.96 -0.77
N ASP A 354 11.06 -6.85 -0.89
CA ASP A 354 11.88 -7.78 -1.67
C ASP A 354 12.07 -9.09 -0.91
N THR A 355 12.27 -10.19 -1.62
CA THR A 355 12.67 -11.48 -1.03
C THR A 355 13.99 -11.40 -0.26
N LYS A 356 14.85 -10.45 -0.63
CA LYS A 356 16.11 -10.15 0.08
C LYS A 356 15.88 -9.15 1.20
N THR A 357 16.61 -9.29 2.28
CA THR A 357 16.63 -8.29 3.36
C THR A 357 17.26 -6.99 2.87
N LEU A 358 16.56 -5.87 3.12
CA LEU A 358 17.00 -4.52 2.74
C LEU A 358 17.18 -3.66 3.98
N VAL A 359 18.21 -2.83 3.97
CA VAL A 359 18.54 -1.94 5.09
C VAL A 359 18.79 -0.52 4.60
N ILE A 360 18.33 0.47 5.35
CA ILE A 360 18.66 1.88 5.14
C ILE A 360 18.75 2.64 6.47
N HIS A 361 19.35 3.81 6.40
CA HIS A 361 19.28 4.85 7.41
C HIS A 361 18.23 5.90 6.98
N PRO A 362 17.01 5.90 7.54
CA PRO A 362 15.92 6.74 7.05
C PRO A 362 16.20 8.22 7.05
N ALA A 363 16.86 8.75 8.10
CA ALA A 363 17.12 10.17 8.26
C ALA A 363 18.02 10.75 7.15
N SER A 364 18.92 9.95 6.57
CA SER A 364 19.79 10.38 5.47
C SER A 364 19.34 9.91 4.08
N THR A 365 18.16 9.32 3.97
CA THR A 365 17.62 8.79 2.69
C THR A 365 16.19 9.28 2.47
N ILE A 366 15.19 8.48 2.85
CA ILE A 366 13.76 8.75 2.57
C ILE A 366 13.18 9.96 3.32
N ALA A 367 13.87 10.47 4.33
CA ALA A 367 13.47 11.65 5.10
C ALA A 367 14.54 12.76 5.08
N LEU A 368 15.49 12.72 4.12
CA LEU A 368 16.63 13.64 4.07
C LEU A 368 16.20 15.13 4.04
N HIS A 369 15.15 15.43 3.28
CA HIS A 369 14.71 16.81 3.06
C HIS A 369 13.62 17.28 4.04
N LEU A 370 13.15 16.42 4.94
CA LEU A 370 12.16 16.79 5.94
C LEU A 370 12.78 17.63 7.06
N SER A 371 11.98 18.52 7.64
CA SER A 371 12.38 19.25 8.84
C SER A 371 12.55 18.30 10.03
N ASP A 372 13.33 18.71 11.05
CA ASP A 372 13.53 17.88 12.25
C ASP A 372 12.20 17.57 12.96
N LYS A 373 11.27 18.53 12.97
CA LYS A 373 9.92 18.34 13.51
C LYS A 373 9.13 17.27 12.74
N ASP A 374 9.22 17.28 11.41
CA ASP A 374 8.52 16.30 10.58
C ASP A 374 9.16 14.92 10.69
N LYS A 375 10.50 14.86 10.78
CA LYS A 375 11.23 13.62 11.06
C LYS A 375 10.77 13.00 12.39
N GLU A 376 10.69 13.79 13.45
CA GLU A 376 10.21 13.32 14.75
C GLU A 376 8.76 12.82 14.69
N ALA A 377 7.87 13.53 14.00
CA ALA A 377 6.48 13.13 13.80
C ALA A 377 6.37 11.78 13.05
N LEU A 378 7.29 11.53 12.11
CA LEU A 378 7.40 10.29 11.35
C LEU A 378 8.23 9.20 12.05
N GLY A 379 8.66 9.42 13.30
CA GLY A 379 9.49 8.48 14.06
C GLY A 379 10.88 8.25 13.45
N VAL A 380 11.41 9.25 12.75
CA VAL A 380 12.74 9.21 12.12
C VAL A 380 13.75 9.91 13.01
N TYR A 381 14.74 9.18 13.47
CA TYR A 381 15.82 9.65 14.32
C TYR A 381 17.17 9.45 13.64
N ASP A 382 18.18 10.24 14.02
CA ASP A 382 19.53 10.17 13.44
C ASP A 382 20.27 8.86 13.73
N ASP A 383 19.82 8.09 14.72
CA ASP A 383 20.37 6.80 15.10
C ASP A 383 19.49 5.61 14.63
N LEU A 384 18.49 5.88 13.78
CA LEU A 384 17.51 4.87 13.36
C LEU A 384 18.01 4.07 12.16
N ILE A 385 17.91 2.76 12.26
CA ILE A 385 18.08 1.82 11.15
C ILE A 385 16.71 1.18 10.83
N ARG A 386 16.29 1.20 9.56
CA ARG A 386 15.12 0.46 9.09
C ARG A 386 15.54 -0.79 8.33
N VAL A 387 14.94 -1.91 8.66
CA VAL A 387 15.13 -3.20 7.98
C VAL A 387 13.80 -3.65 7.38
N SER A 388 13.78 -3.93 6.09
CA SER A 388 12.73 -4.71 5.43
C SER A 388 13.23 -6.15 5.34
N VAL A 389 12.74 -6.99 6.24
CA VAL A 389 13.28 -8.34 6.44
C VAL A 389 12.83 -9.25 5.30
N GLY A 390 13.78 -9.97 4.71
CA GLY A 390 13.58 -10.90 3.60
C GLY A 390 13.20 -12.31 4.05
N ILE A 391 13.39 -13.26 3.14
CA ILE A 391 13.02 -14.66 3.36
C ILE A 391 14.22 -15.59 3.53
N GLU A 392 15.39 -15.03 3.78
CA GLU A 392 16.64 -15.74 4.04
C GLU A 392 16.49 -16.67 5.28
N ASP A 393 17.46 -17.55 5.51
CA ASP A 393 17.51 -18.34 6.73
C ASP A 393 17.75 -17.41 7.93
N ILE A 394 16.87 -17.50 8.92
CA ILE A 394 16.84 -16.54 10.03
C ILE A 394 18.11 -16.57 10.88
N ASP A 395 18.74 -17.74 11.00
CA ASP A 395 19.97 -17.88 11.79
C ASP A 395 21.14 -17.15 11.11
N ASP A 396 21.19 -17.14 9.78
CA ASP A 396 22.19 -16.39 9.02
C ASP A 396 22.01 -14.88 9.20
N LEU A 397 20.76 -14.39 9.17
CA LEU A 397 20.46 -12.99 9.46
C LEU A 397 20.85 -12.61 10.89
N LYS A 398 20.48 -13.41 11.89
CA LYS A 398 20.85 -13.17 13.30
C LYS A 398 22.36 -13.08 13.49
N GLU A 399 23.11 -13.99 12.86
CA GLU A 399 24.57 -14.02 12.94
C GLU A 399 25.21 -12.80 12.27
N ASP A 400 24.71 -12.38 11.09
CA ASP A 400 25.23 -11.21 10.38
C ASP A 400 24.97 -9.91 11.18
N PHE A 401 23.75 -9.73 11.71
CA PHE A 401 23.42 -8.59 12.57
C PHE A 401 24.25 -8.60 13.87
N ARG A 402 24.47 -9.76 14.51
CA ARG A 402 25.32 -9.90 15.69
C ARG A 402 26.76 -9.45 15.39
N ALA A 403 27.33 -9.97 14.31
CA ALA A 403 28.70 -9.62 13.92
C ALA A 403 28.87 -8.12 13.61
N ALA A 404 27.85 -7.53 12.95
CA ALA A 404 27.84 -6.10 12.66
C ALA A 404 27.77 -5.24 13.94
N LEU A 405 26.91 -5.60 14.90
CA LEU A 405 26.79 -4.90 16.18
C LEU A 405 28.10 -4.99 17.00
N GLU A 406 28.63 -6.20 17.18
CA GLU A 406 29.88 -6.43 17.95
C GLU A 406 31.10 -5.71 17.35
N SER A 407 31.13 -5.53 16.03
CA SER A 407 32.21 -4.78 15.36
C SER A 407 32.25 -3.32 15.75
N THR A 408 31.14 -2.75 16.25
CA THR A 408 31.01 -1.32 16.60
C THR A 408 31.13 -1.07 18.10
N ASP A 409 31.07 -2.11 18.95
CA ASP A 409 31.17 -1.99 20.41
C ASP A 409 32.63 -1.96 20.91
N ASN A 410 33.59 -2.34 20.04
CA ASN A 410 35.01 -2.41 20.37
C ASN A 410 35.83 -1.16 19.99
N GLU A 411 35.16 -0.07 19.55
CA GLU A 411 35.76 1.22 19.23
C GLU A 411 35.22 2.35 20.15
#